data_fb67548ac79454a36674caab6c8e96ae
#
_entry.id   fb67548ac79454a36674caab6c8e96ae
#
_cell.length_a   1.000
_cell.length_b   1.000
_cell.length_c   1.000
_cell.angle_alpha   90.00
_cell.angle_beta   90.00
_cell.angle_gamma   90.00
#
_symmetry.space_group_name_H-M   'P 1'
#
loop_
_entity.id
_entity.type
_entity.pdbx_description
1 polymer ?
#
loop_
_entity_poly.entity_id
_entity_poly.type
_entity_poly.pdbx_seq_one_letter_code
_entity_poly.pdbx_strand_id
1 'polypeptide(L)'
;GLGGLVEVSLLESILDMQFEVITTFLNDGHKPPKRSAFHNAHAYLGAPYGIYRTEDGYIALAMGSIPELGRLIECSALSSYDNQEEWFTKRDEIKQLIGSHLLHRTTASWLKALNAGGYWCSDVYSWDQLLQSEQFHTLDMLLNIRRPGGNDIFTTRCPISFGDGPIKN
;
A
#
# COMPACT_ATOMS: atom_id res chain seq x y z
N GLY A 1 7.86 3.75 -38.71
CA GLY A 1 7.42 4.63 -37.63
C GLY A 1 8.33 5.84 -37.50
N LEU A 2 7.78 6.98 -37.03
CA LEU A 2 8.58 8.15 -36.74
C LEU A 2 9.08 8.02 -35.29
N GLY A 3 10.40 8.05 -35.08
CA GLY A 3 11.00 8.16 -33.76
C GLY A 3 10.96 9.60 -33.25
N GLY A 4 11.18 9.79 -31.95
CA GLY A 4 11.26 11.09 -31.30
C GLY A 4 12.28 11.09 -30.16
N LEU A 5 12.76 12.27 -29.76
CA LEU A 5 13.56 12.43 -28.58
C LEU A 5 12.67 12.34 -27.33
N VAL A 6 13.06 11.53 -26.38
CA VAL A 6 12.44 11.45 -25.06
C VAL A 6 13.46 11.90 -24.02
N GLU A 7 13.13 12.95 -23.29
CA GLU A 7 13.99 13.49 -22.23
C GLU A 7 13.30 13.31 -20.87
N VAL A 8 14.05 12.86 -19.87
CA VAL A 8 13.57 12.66 -18.50
C VAL A 8 14.65 13.12 -17.54
N SER A 9 14.29 13.95 -16.56
CA SER A 9 15.19 14.30 -15.46
C SER A 9 14.78 13.59 -14.17
N LEU A 10 15.75 13.33 -13.29
CA LEU A 10 15.49 12.76 -11.96
C LEU A 10 14.60 13.68 -11.12
N LEU A 11 14.79 15.00 -11.22
CA LEU A 11 13.99 15.96 -10.46
C LEU A 11 12.53 15.93 -10.88
N GLU A 12 12.24 15.98 -12.17
CA GLU A 12 10.87 15.89 -12.69
C GLU A 12 10.21 14.58 -12.30
N SER A 13 10.94 13.45 -12.40
CA SER A 13 10.42 12.15 -11.99
C SER A 13 10.08 12.07 -10.50
N ILE A 14 10.91 12.66 -9.63
CA ILE A 14 10.63 12.70 -8.18
C ILE A 14 9.42 13.60 -7.88
N LEU A 15 9.29 14.73 -8.56
CA LEU A 15 8.13 15.62 -8.41
C LEU A 15 6.85 14.94 -8.90
N ASP A 16 6.90 14.23 -10.03
CA ASP A 16 5.77 13.45 -10.55
C ASP A 16 5.35 12.35 -9.58
N MET A 17 6.29 11.62 -8.98
CA MET A 17 5.97 10.63 -7.95
C MET A 17 5.31 11.22 -6.70
N GLN A 18 5.41 12.52 -6.47
CA GLN A 18 4.78 13.24 -5.36
C GLN A 18 3.59 14.10 -5.79
N PHE A 19 3.08 13.91 -6.99
CA PHE A 19 2.05 14.79 -7.57
C PHE A 19 0.84 14.95 -6.65
N GLU A 20 0.39 13.88 -5.99
CA GLU A 20 -0.77 13.90 -5.09
C GLU A 20 -0.54 14.79 -3.87
N VAL A 21 0.62 14.65 -3.22
CA VAL A 21 1.00 15.45 -2.04
C VAL A 21 1.16 16.92 -2.42
N ILE A 22 1.83 17.21 -3.53
CA ILE A 22 2.03 18.56 -4.02
C ILE A 22 0.69 19.19 -4.42
N THR A 23 -0.15 18.46 -5.14
CA THR A 23 -1.47 18.94 -5.56
C THR A 23 -2.34 19.28 -4.35
N THR A 24 -2.37 18.42 -3.35
CA THR A 24 -3.11 18.67 -2.11
C THR A 24 -2.58 19.92 -1.39
N PHE A 25 -1.27 20.02 -1.22
CA PHE A 25 -0.65 21.20 -0.58
C PHE A 25 -1.02 22.51 -1.28
N LEU A 26 -0.95 22.53 -2.61
CA LEU A 26 -1.25 23.74 -3.42
C LEU A 26 -2.73 24.16 -3.32
N ASN A 27 -3.65 23.23 -3.04
CA ASN A 27 -5.09 23.49 -3.06
C ASN A 27 -5.76 23.46 -1.68
N ASP A 28 -5.04 23.10 -0.60
CA ASP A 28 -5.54 23.09 0.79
C ASP A 28 -4.94 24.23 1.64
N GLY A 29 -4.85 25.42 1.06
CA GLY A 29 -4.34 26.61 1.75
C GLY A 29 -2.87 26.52 2.17
N HIS A 30 -2.06 25.76 1.46
CA HIS A 30 -0.63 25.54 1.69
C HIS A 30 -0.32 24.94 3.09
N LYS A 31 -1.20 24.13 3.61
CA LYS A 31 -0.97 23.43 4.88
C LYS A 31 0.08 22.34 4.69
N PRO A 32 1.16 22.32 5.47
CA PRO A 32 2.18 21.30 5.36
C PRO A 32 1.60 19.90 5.62
N PRO A 33 2.03 18.87 4.86
CA PRO A 33 1.59 17.51 5.10
C PRO A 33 2.06 17.04 6.49
N LYS A 34 1.14 16.55 7.29
CA LYS A 34 1.44 15.98 8.62
C LYS A 34 1.09 14.50 8.61
N ARG A 35 2.09 13.67 8.77
CA ARG A 35 1.90 12.23 8.88
C ARG A 35 1.29 11.84 10.22
N SER A 36 0.51 10.76 10.26
CA SER A 36 0.07 10.17 11.53
C SER A 36 1.26 9.64 12.32
N ALA A 37 1.17 9.66 13.65
CA ALA A 37 2.21 9.13 14.54
C ALA A 37 2.26 7.60 14.53
N PHE A 38 1.13 6.94 14.23
CA PHE A 38 0.98 5.49 14.24
C PHE A 38 0.56 4.98 12.86
N HIS A 39 1.05 3.79 12.49
CA HIS A 39 0.62 3.05 11.29
C HIS A 39 0.54 3.92 10.03
N ASN A 40 1.60 4.68 9.84
CA ASN A 40 1.66 5.76 8.88
C ASN A 40 1.89 5.23 7.45
N ALA A 41 0.96 5.50 6.55
CA ALA A 41 1.08 5.16 5.14
C ALA A 41 1.00 6.40 4.23
N HIS A 42 0.14 7.39 4.54
CA HIS A 42 -0.04 8.59 3.72
C HIS A 42 -0.30 9.82 4.58
N ALA A 43 0.22 10.99 4.15
CA ALA A 43 0.16 12.21 4.94
C ALA A 43 -1.23 12.84 5.04
N TYR A 44 -2.05 12.69 4.00
CA TYR A 44 -3.36 13.31 3.88
C TYR A 44 -4.54 12.36 4.04
N LEU A 45 -4.28 11.06 4.26
CA LEU A 45 -5.35 10.09 4.49
C LEU A 45 -5.61 9.88 5.99
N GLY A 46 -6.89 9.73 6.32
CA GLY A 46 -7.36 9.45 7.66
C GLY A 46 -7.16 7.97 8.06
N ALA A 47 -7.68 7.63 9.23
CA ALA A 47 -7.87 6.24 9.60
C ALA A 47 -8.97 5.62 8.71
N PRO A 48 -8.88 4.30 8.45
CA PRO A 48 -7.91 3.34 8.96
C PRO A 48 -6.68 3.16 8.05
N TYR A 49 -6.53 3.97 6.99
CA TYR A 49 -5.49 3.77 5.99
C TYR A 49 -4.10 3.62 6.60
N GLY A 50 -3.52 2.41 6.50
CA GLY A 50 -2.25 2.11 7.14
C GLY A 50 -1.87 0.64 7.09
N ILE A 51 -0.68 0.35 7.64
CA ILE A 51 -0.17 -1.00 7.83
C ILE A 51 -0.14 -1.29 9.33
N TYR A 52 -0.71 -2.42 9.72
CA TYR A 52 -0.89 -2.81 11.10
C TYR A 52 -0.25 -4.17 11.37
N ARG A 53 0.37 -4.29 12.53
CA ARG A 53 0.88 -5.57 12.98
C ARG A 53 -0.28 -6.48 13.44
N THR A 54 -0.19 -7.75 13.11
CA THR A 54 -1.06 -8.83 13.59
C THR A 54 -0.25 -9.76 14.51
N GLU A 55 -0.86 -10.84 14.96
CA GLU A 55 -0.16 -11.85 15.78
C GLU A 55 1.07 -12.42 15.07
N ASP A 56 0.97 -12.69 13.77
CA ASP A 56 1.98 -13.43 12.99
C ASP A 56 2.55 -12.67 11.78
N GLY A 57 2.13 -11.42 11.56
CA GLY A 57 2.58 -10.67 10.39
C GLY A 57 2.06 -9.24 10.37
N TYR A 58 1.65 -8.80 9.19
CA TYR A 58 1.13 -7.45 8.96
C TYR A 58 -0.05 -7.48 7.99
N ILE A 59 -0.99 -6.57 8.20
CA ILE A 59 -2.13 -6.33 7.31
C ILE A 59 -2.15 -4.87 6.88
N ALA A 60 -2.39 -4.63 5.60
CA ALA A 60 -2.67 -3.31 5.06
C ALA A 60 -4.17 -3.10 5.00
N LEU A 61 -4.65 -1.97 5.52
CA LEU A 61 -6.04 -1.55 5.43
C LEU A 61 -6.15 -0.36 4.49
N ALA A 62 -7.11 -0.40 3.57
CA ALA A 62 -7.46 0.73 2.72
C ALA A 62 -8.40 1.71 3.45
N MET A 63 -8.82 2.75 2.74
CA MET A 63 -9.84 3.68 3.23
C MET A 63 -11.18 2.95 3.35
N GLY A 64 -11.94 3.27 4.41
CA GLY A 64 -13.23 2.68 4.64
C GLY A 64 -13.89 3.20 5.91
N SER A 65 -15.13 2.79 6.15
CA SER A 65 -15.88 3.18 7.33
C SER A 65 -15.27 2.61 8.61
N ILE A 66 -15.02 3.46 9.61
CA ILE A 66 -14.50 3.04 10.91
C ILE A 66 -15.51 2.20 11.70
N PRO A 67 -16.81 2.58 11.78
CA PRO A 67 -17.81 1.73 12.42
C PRO A 67 -17.96 0.36 11.76
N GLU A 68 -17.93 0.31 10.43
CA GLU A 68 -17.99 -0.96 9.68
C GLU A 68 -16.75 -1.84 9.96
N LEU A 69 -15.57 -1.25 9.95
CA LEU A 69 -14.36 -1.95 10.36
C LEU A 69 -14.52 -2.52 11.76
N GLY A 70 -14.99 -1.69 12.72
CA GLY A 70 -15.21 -2.11 14.10
C GLY A 70 -16.14 -3.31 14.22
N ARG A 71 -17.20 -3.34 13.42
CA ARG A 71 -18.13 -4.47 13.35
C ARG A 71 -17.45 -5.74 12.81
N LEU A 72 -16.69 -5.62 11.74
CA LEU A 72 -16.03 -6.77 11.08
C LEU A 72 -14.91 -7.39 11.91
N ILE A 73 -14.16 -6.57 12.63
CA ILE A 73 -13.08 -7.05 13.52
C ILE A 73 -13.55 -7.26 14.97
N GLU A 74 -14.84 -7.08 15.26
CA GLU A 74 -15.42 -7.22 16.61
C GLU A 74 -14.81 -6.25 17.64
N CYS A 75 -14.46 -5.03 17.22
CA CYS A 75 -13.91 -3.98 18.08
C CYS A 75 -14.96 -2.90 18.36
N SER A 76 -15.71 -3.05 19.45
CA SER A 76 -16.81 -2.13 19.81
C SER A 76 -16.36 -0.70 20.06
N ALA A 77 -15.11 -0.48 20.47
CA ALA A 77 -14.56 0.86 20.69
C ALA A 77 -14.56 1.73 19.41
N LEU A 78 -14.57 1.11 18.23
CA LEU A 78 -14.59 1.85 16.96
C LEU A 78 -15.99 2.33 16.57
N SER A 79 -17.05 1.84 17.20
CA SER A 79 -18.43 2.23 16.87
C SER A 79 -18.78 3.70 17.24
N SER A 80 -17.99 4.33 18.11
CA SER A 80 -18.16 5.73 18.49
C SER A 80 -17.65 6.73 17.45
N TYR A 81 -16.89 6.28 16.46
CA TYR A 81 -16.33 7.14 15.41
C TYR A 81 -17.22 7.13 14.16
N ASP A 82 -18.47 7.53 14.29
CA ASP A 82 -19.47 7.62 13.22
C ASP A 82 -19.32 8.89 12.36
N ASN A 83 -18.69 9.95 12.89
CA ASN A 83 -18.41 11.17 12.16
C ASN A 83 -17.13 11.03 11.30
N GLN A 84 -17.27 11.13 9.98
CA GLN A 84 -16.15 11.02 9.03
C GLN A 84 -15.05 12.06 9.24
N GLU A 85 -15.38 13.27 9.70
CA GLU A 85 -14.37 14.31 9.97
C GLU A 85 -13.39 13.88 11.07
N GLU A 86 -13.84 13.06 11.99
CA GLU A 86 -13.00 12.52 13.07
C GLU A 86 -11.99 11.48 12.56
N TRP A 87 -12.25 10.82 11.44
CA TRP A 87 -11.34 9.81 10.91
C TRP A 87 -9.99 10.40 10.49
N PHE A 88 -9.97 11.69 10.16
CA PHE A 88 -8.72 12.42 9.91
C PHE A 88 -8.19 13.12 11.17
N THR A 89 -9.03 13.84 11.88
CA THR A 89 -8.61 14.66 13.04
C THR A 89 -8.18 13.82 14.23
N LYS A 90 -8.83 12.67 14.45
CA LYS A 90 -8.54 11.67 15.50
C LYS A 90 -7.81 10.43 14.97
N ARG A 91 -7.17 10.54 13.80
CA ARG A 91 -6.59 9.37 13.12
C ARG A 91 -5.57 8.61 13.97
N ASP A 92 -4.78 9.29 14.77
CA ASP A 92 -3.75 8.65 15.61
C ASP A 92 -4.40 7.78 16.71
N GLU A 93 -5.43 8.29 17.36
CA GLU A 93 -6.23 7.57 18.36
C GLU A 93 -6.91 6.33 17.74
N ILE A 94 -7.60 6.50 16.63
CA ILE A 94 -8.29 5.41 15.92
C ILE A 94 -7.30 4.34 15.48
N LYS A 95 -6.17 4.73 14.87
CA LYS A 95 -5.14 3.80 14.42
C LYS A 95 -4.48 3.04 15.57
N GLN A 96 -4.32 3.67 16.71
CA GLN A 96 -3.79 3.01 17.90
C GLN A 96 -4.76 1.94 18.43
N LEU A 97 -6.07 2.25 18.46
CA LEU A 97 -7.11 1.27 18.82
C LEU A 97 -7.12 0.08 17.87
N ILE A 98 -7.13 0.34 16.56
CA ILE A 98 -7.07 -0.71 15.53
C ILE A 98 -5.81 -1.55 15.71
N GLY A 99 -4.64 -0.91 15.81
CA GLY A 99 -3.37 -1.60 15.93
C GLY A 99 -3.28 -2.50 17.15
N SER A 100 -3.75 -2.04 18.30
CA SER A 100 -3.80 -2.84 19.53
C SER A 100 -4.74 -4.04 19.38
N HIS A 101 -5.87 -3.86 18.71
CA HIS A 101 -6.86 -4.92 18.54
C HIS A 101 -6.39 -6.00 17.55
N LEU A 102 -5.75 -5.61 16.45
CA LEU A 102 -5.30 -6.54 15.42
C LEU A 102 -4.17 -7.50 15.88
N LEU A 103 -3.49 -7.21 16.97
CA LEU A 103 -2.48 -8.10 17.56
C LEU A 103 -3.05 -9.43 18.10
N HIS A 104 -4.36 -9.53 18.30
CA HIS A 104 -4.97 -10.67 18.98
C HIS A 104 -5.33 -11.85 18.08
N ARG A 105 -5.18 -11.73 16.76
CA ARG A 105 -5.44 -12.82 15.81
C ARG A 105 -4.42 -12.79 14.67
N THR A 106 -4.31 -13.91 13.95
CA THR A 106 -3.43 -14.06 12.78
C THR A 106 -3.91 -13.23 11.60
N THR A 107 -2.97 -12.85 10.73
CA THR A 107 -3.25 -12.14 9.47
C THR A 107 -4.33 -12.85 8.64
N ALA A 108 -4.20 -14.17 8.49
CA ALA A 108 -5.18 -14.96 7.73
C ALA A 108 -6.59 -14.91 8.32
N SER A 109 -6.72 -14.91 9.66
CA SER A 109 -8.00 -14.76 10.34
C SER A 109 -8.65 -13.42 10.07
N TRP A 110 -7.88 -12.33 10.15
CA TRP A 110 -8.37 -10.97 9.86
C TRP A 110 -8.76 -10.80 8.39
N LEU A 111 -7.93 -11.27 7.45
CA LEU A 111 -8.24 -11.23 6.02
C LEU A 111 -9.55 -11.94 5.71
N LYS A 112 -9.78 -13.10 6.31
CA LYS A 112 -11.04 -13.86 6.13
C LYS A 112 -12.26 -13.05 6.59
N ALA A 113 -12.20 -12.43 7.77
CA ALA A 113 -13.29 -11.64 8.32
C ALA A 113 -13.57 -10.38 7.49
N LEU A 114 -12.51 -9.66 7.12
CA LEU A 114 -12.61 -8.41 6.37
C LEU A 114 -13.06 -8.62 4.93
N ASN A 115 -12.51 -9.61 4.24
CA ASN A 115 -12.90 -9.94 2.86
C ASN A 115 -14.35 -10.44 2.79
N ALA A 116 -14.81 -11.21 3.78
CA ALA A 116 -16.21 -11.62 3.85
C ALA A 116 -17.19 -10.42 3.98
N GLY A 117 -16.72 -9.33 4.59
CA GLY A 117 -17.46 -8.06 4.68
C GLY A 117 -17.22 -7.12 3.50
N GLY A 118 -16.40 -7.48 2.52
CA GLY A 118 -16.04 -6.62 1.39
C GLY A 118 -15.14 -5.44 1.77
N TYR A 119 -14.44 -5.52 2.91
CA TYR A 119 -13.53 -4.47 3.35
C TYR A 119 -12.17 -4.60 2.66
N TRP A 120 -11.68 -3.53 2.08
CA TRP A 120 -10.44 -3.55 1.32
C TRP A 120 -9.21 -3.68 2.22
N CYS A 121 -8.57 -4.83 2.13
CA CYS A 121 -7.38 -5.17 2.90
C CYS A 121 -6.51 -6.16 2.12
N SER A 122 -5.26 -6.25 2.51
CA SER A 122 -4.30 -7.22 2.00
C SER A 122 -3.28 -7.58 3.08
N ASP A 123 -2.71 -8.75 2.99
CA ASP A 123 -1.48 -9.08 3.71
C ASP A 123 -0.28 -8.28 3.18
N VAL A 124 0.74 -8.17 3.98
CA VAL A 124 2.01 -7.52 3.63
C VAL A 124 3.08 -8.59 3.53
N TYR A 125 3.53 -8.85 2.32
CA TYR A 125 4.51 -9.88 2.05
C TYR A 125 5.94 -9.46 2.42
N SER A 126 6.70 -10.41 2.94
CA SER A 126 8.17 -10.38 2.87
C SER A 126 8.62 -10.60 1.42
N TRP A 127 9.90 -10.36 1.13
CA TRP A 127 10.46 -10.64 -0.20
C TRP A 127 10.31 -12.12 -0.59
N ASP A 128 10.53 -13.04 0.36
CA ASP A 128 10.39 -14.48 0.10
C ASP A 128 8.94 -14.86 -0.22
N GLN A 129 7.99 -14.31 0.52
CA GLN A 129 6.56 -14.52 0.26
C GLN A 129 6.12 -13.92 -1.07
N LEU A 130 6.60 -12.72 -1.41
CA LEU A 130 6.32 -12.09 -2.70
C LEU A 130 6.82 -12.96 -3.86
N LEU A 131 8.07 -13.41 -3.79
CA LEU A 131 8.69 -14.23 -4.84
C LEU A 131 8.01 -15.60 -5.00
N GLN A 132 7.33 -16.10 -3.98
CA GLN A 132 6.58 -17.36 -4.01
C GLN A 132 5.10 -17.17 -4.38
N SER A 133 4.61 -15.93 -4.46
CA SER A 133 3.20 -15.65 -4.72
C SER A 133 2.81 -15.97 -6.17
N GLU A 134 1.59 -16.45 -6.36
CA GLU A 134 1.02 -16.71 -7.69
C GLU A 134 0.98 -15.43 -8.54
N GLN A 135 0.67 -14.30 -7.93
CA GLN A 135 0.61 -13.00 -8.58
C GLN A 135 1.98 -12.62 -9.18
N PHE A 136 3.06 -12.81 -8.42
CA PHE A 136 4.40 -12.50 -8.89
C PHE A 136 4.83 -13.41 -10.06
N HIS A 137 4.51 -14.69 -9.98
CA HIS A 137 4.77 -15.63 -11.07
C HIS A 137 3.96 -15.29 -12.33
N THR A 138 2.69 -14.93 -12.17
CA THR A 138 1.82 -14.55 -13.28
C THR A 138 2.33 -13.29 -14.01
N LEU A 139 2.95 -12.35 -13.30
CA LEU A 139 3.53 -11.14 -13.90
C LEU A 139 4.80 -11.41 -14.72
N ASP A 140 5.43 -12.56 -14.55
CA ASP A 140 6.69 -12.94 -15.24
C ASP A 140 7.74 -11.83 -15.19
N MET A 141 8.00 -11.33 -13.97
CA MET A 141 8.88 -10.19 -13.76
C MET A 141 10.36 -10.55 -13.66
N LEU A 142 10.70 -11.84 -13.46
CA LEU A 142 12.09 -12.26 -13.28
C LEU A 142 12.81 -12.44 -14.61
N LEU A 143 14.02 -11.90 -14.68
CA LEU A 143 14.98 -12.16 -15.74
C LEU A 143 16.21 -12.86 -15.17
N ASN A 144 16.72 -13.85 -15.91
CA ASN A 144 18.03 -14.43 -15.68
C ASN A 144 18.99 -13.96 -16.77
N ILE A 145 19.98 -13.17 -16.37
CA ILE A 145 21.00 -12.62 -17.27
C ILE A 145 22.27 -13.47 -17.11
N ARG A 146 22.64 -14.18 -18.15
CA ARG A 146 23.91 -14.93 -18.23
C ARG A 146 25.05 -14.01 -18.58
N ARG A 147 26.09 -14.00 -17.74
CA ARG A 147 27.34 -13.30 -18.04
C ARG A 147 28.32 -14.25 -18.77
N PRO A 148 29.01 -13.81 -19.81
CA PRO A 148 30.12 -14.56 -20.38
C PRO A 148 31.18 -14.82 -19.31
N GLY A 149 31.40 -16.10 -18.94
CA GLY A 149 32.43 -16.51 -17.97
C GLY A 149 32.12 -16.14 -16.49
N GLY A 150 30.91 -15.77 -16.14
CA GLY A 150 30.50 -15.38 -14.77
C GLY A 150 29.25 -16.11 -14.28
N ASN A 151 28.84 -15.78 -13.05
CA ASN A 151 27.60 -16.27 -12.48
C ASN A 151 26.37 -15.60 -13.11
N ASP A 152 25.27 -16.32 -13.15
CA ASP A 152 23.96 -15.79 -13.54
C ASP A 152 23.51 -14.69 -12.56
N ILE A 153 22.83 -13.65 -13.10
CA ILE A 153 22.23 -12.58 -12.32
C ILE A 153 20.73 -12.64 -12.50
N PHE A 154 20.01 -12.67 -11.39
CA PHE A 154 18.57 -12.49 -11.37
C PHE A 154 18.21 -11.02 -11.15
N THR A 155 17.32 -10.48 -11.98
CA THR A 155 16.82 -9.12 -11.89
C THR A 155 15.36 -9.06 -12.36
N THR A 156 14.75 -7.87 -12.30
CA THR A 156 13.40 -7.66 -12.82
C THR A 156 13.45 -7.06 -14.22
N ARG A 157 12.50 -7.45 -15.07
CA ARG A 157 12.30 -6.81 -16.38
C ARG A 157 11.70 -5.40 -16.25
N CYS A 158 11.78 -4.64 -17.32
CA CYS A 158 11.03 -3.39 -17.44
C CYS A 158 9.51 -3.66 -17.29
N PRO A 159 8.76 -2.87 -16.48
CA PRO A 159 7.32 -3.05 -16.31
C PRO A 159 6.49 -2.61 -17.53
N ILE A 160 7.09 -1.89 -18.48
CA ILE A 160 6.40 -1.41 -19.67
C ILE A 160 6.22 -2.56 -20.66
N SER A 161 5.02 -2.67 -21.21
CA SER A 161 4.70 -3.60 -22.29
C SER A 161 4.20 -2.83 -23.51
N PHE A 162 4.58 -3.28 -24.70
CA PHE A 162 4.03 -2.80 -25.97
C PHE A 162 3.04 -3.82 -26.53
N GLY A 163 2.32 -3.48 -27.61
CA GLY A 163 1.28 -4.33 -28.20
C GLY A 163 1.68 -5.79 -28.46
N ASP A 164 2.96 -6.03 -28.65
CA ASP A 164 3.53 -7.37 -28.89
C ASP A 164 4.01 -8.09 -27.61
N GLY A 165 3.71 -7.56 -26.41
CA GLY A 165 4.08 -8.12 -25.11
C GLY A 165 5.15 -7.34 -24.35
N PRO A 166 5.68 -7.90 -23.25
CA PRO A 166 6.69 -7.23 -22.44
C PRO A 166 8.01 -7.06 -23.18
N ILE A 167 8.68 -5.93 -22.94
CA ILE A 167 10.04 -5.72 -23.46
C ILE A 167 10.96 -6.76 -22.80
N LYS A 168 11.50 -7.65 -23.62
CA LYS A 168 12.59 -8.55 -23.21
C LYS A 168 13.90 -7.84 -23.55
N ASN A 169 14.66 -7.47 -22.55
CA ASN A 169 16.00 -6.91 -22.71
C ASN A 169 16.98 -7.97 -23.18
#